data_d97feac6b5e4eb2b2c53d0b319854f38
#
_entry.id   d97feac6b5e4eb2b2c53d0b319854f38
#
_cell.length_a   1.000
_cell.length_b   1.000
_cell.length_c   1.000
_cell.angle_alpha   90.00
_cell.angle_beta   90.00
_cell.angle_gamma   90.00
#
_symmetry.space_group_name_H-M   'P 1'
#
loop_
_entity.id
_entity.type
_entity.pdbx_description
1 polymer ?
#
loop_
_entity_poly.entity_id
_entity_poly.type
_entity_poly.pdbx_seq_one_letter_code
_entity_poly.pdbx_strand_id
1 'polypeptide(L)'
;MTITGGCHCGEIRYEAEGEVIVHALCHCTDCRRSSGAPMVGWTMYKADAVKITKGTPKVYSSSENGRRHFCPDCGTGLFYVNTQMLPGIIDIQSATYDDPNAVPAQAHIQIADRIGWMERAHELPMFERFPPQS
;
A
#
# COMPACT_ATOMS: atom_id res chain seq x y z
N MET A 1 -0.86 -19.07 3.75
CA MET A 1 0.23 -18.55 2.93
C MET A 1 0.90 -17.41 3.70
N THR A 2 2.22 -17.41 3.72
CA THR A 2 2.99 -16.34 4.36
C THR A 2 3.56 -15.42 3.31
N ILE A 3 3.33 -14.12 3.46
CA ILE A 3 3.85 -13.11 2.56
C ILE A 3 4.86 -12.28 3.34
N THR A 4 5.99 -11.99 2.70
CA THR A 4 7.02 -11.12 3.28
C THR A 4 7.16 -9.86 2.45
N GLY A 5 7.60 -8.81 3.09
CA GLY A 5 7.86 -7.53 2.44
C GLY A 5 8.62 -6.57 3.32
N GLY A 6 8.78 -5.37 2.85
CA GLY A 6 9.50 -4.35 3.59
C GLY A 6 9.68 -3.06 2.82
N CYS A 7 10.40 -2.13 3.42
CA CYS A 7 10.68 -0.84 2.84
C CYS A 7 11.82 -0.90 1.81
N HIS A 8 11.96 0.17 1.07
CA HIS A 8 12.98 0.27 0.01
C HIS A 8 14.41 0.07 0.52
N CYS A 9 14.74 0.63 1.68
CA CYS A 9 16.10 0.51 2.21
C CYS A 9 16.37 -0.79 2.98
N GLY A 10 15.32 -1.57 3.26
CA GLY A 10 15.44 -2.84 3.97
C GLY A 10 15.49 -2.75 5.49
N GLU A 11 15.43 -1.55 6.07
CA GLU A 11 15.45 -1.38 7.52
C GLU A 11 14.18 -1.87 8.20
N ILE A 12 13.04 -1.82 7.49
CA ILE A 12 11.78 -2.35 7.99
C ILE A 12 11.43 -3.60 7.20
N ARG A 13 11.17 -4.69 7.93
CA ARG A 13 10.73 -5.95 7.34
C ARG A 13 9.49 -6.43 8.07
N TYR A 14 8.60 -7.08 7.35
CA TYR A 14 7.37 -7.64 7.93
C TYR A 14 7.01 -8.95 7.26
N GLU A 15 6.15 -9.71 7.92
CA GLU A 15 5.50 -10.87 7.33
C GLU A 15 4.01 -10.86 7.70
N ALA A 16 3.20 -11.35 6.79
CA ALA A 16 1.77 -11.52 6.99
C ALA A 16 1.41 -12.96 6.74
N GLU A 17 0.67 -13.56 7.67
CA GLU A 17 0.30 -14.96 7.60
C GLU A 17 -1.21 -15.11 7.57
N GLY A 18 -1.70 -16.03 6.74
CA GLY A 18 -3.12 -16.28 6.62
C GLY A 18 -3.72 -15.66 5.36
N GLU A 19 -5.00 -15.36 5.41
CA GLU A 19 -5.77 -14.92 4.25
C GLU A 19 -5.86 -13.40 4.16
N VAL A 20 -5.67 -12.91 2.94
CA VAL A 20 -6.00 -11.53 2.59
C VAL A 20 -7.52 -11.40 2.59
N ILE A 21 -8.04 -10.41 3.31
CA ILE A 21 -9.48 -10.14 3.33
C ILE A 21 -9.91 -9.56 1.99
N VAL A 22 -9.16 -8.56 1.50
CA VAL A 22 -9.39 -7.95 0.19
C VAL A 22 -8.12 -7.23 -0.25
N HIS A 23 -7.88 -7.18 -1.56
CA HIS A 23 -6.84 -6.35 -2.15
C HIS A 23 -7.52 -5.33 -3.06
N ALA A 24 -7.47 -4.06 -2.68
CA ALA A 24 -8.11 -2.98 -3.40
C ALA A 24 -7.12 -1.89 -3.81
N LEU A 25 -7.38 -1.30 -4.95
CA LEU A 25 -6.63 -0.13 -5.43
C LEU A 25 -7.41 1.12 -5.03
N CYS A 26 -6.87 1.88 -4.09
CA CYS A 26 -7.54 3.04 -3.51
C CYS A 26 -7.13 4.32 -4.22
N HIS A 27 -8.12 5.07 -4.67
CA HIS A 27 -7.95 6.34 -5.39
C HIS A 27 -8.21 7.57 -4.54
N CYS A 28 -8.46 7.42 -3.24
CA CYS A 28 -8.83 8.55 -2.41
C CYS A 28 -7.72 9.59 -2.34
N THR A 29 -8.11 10.85 -2.20
CA THR A 29 -7.19 11.97 -2.09
C THR A 29 -6.16 11.76 -0.97
N ASP A 30 -6.61 11.20 0.14
CA ASP A 30 -5.75 10.97 1.31
C ASP A 30 -4.63 9.96 1.02
N CYS A 31 -4.97 8.84 0.39
CA CYS A 31 -3.97 7.83 0.01
C CYS A 31 -3.02 8.36 -1.06
N ARG A 32 -3.55 9.09 -2.06
CA ARG A 32 -2.73 9.69 -3.11
C ARG A 32 -1.70 10.66 -2.53
N ARG A 33 -2.14 11.55 -1.68
CA ARG A 33 -1.25 12.57 -1.10
C ARG A 33 -0.24 11.97 -0.14
N SER A 34 -0.64 10.97 0.62
CA SER A 34 0.26 10.31 1.58
C SER A 34 1.35 9.49 0.89
N SER A 35 1.08 8.97 -0.30
CA SER A 35 2.01 8.10 -1.03
C SER A 35 2.71 8.80 -2.20
N GLY A 36 2.13 9.91 -2.71
CA GLY A 36 2.62 10.54 -3.93
C GLY A 36 2.36 9.69 -5.17
N ALA A 37 1.37 8.81 -5.13
CA ALA A 37 1.01 7.91 -6.23
C ALA A 37 -0.43 8.15 -6.67
N PRO A 38 -0.76 7.89 -7.95
CA PRO A 38 -2.13 8.13 -8.43
C PRO A 38 -3.17 7.19 -7.83
N MET A 39 -2.74 6.04 -7.33
CA MET A 39 -3.55 5.10 -6.57
C MET A 39 -2.63 4.26 -5.70
N VAL A 40 -3.19 3.64 -4.67
CA VAL A 40 -2.42 2.82 -3.73
C VAL A 40 -3.07 1.46 -3.59
N GLY A 41 -2.29 0.39 -3.76
CA GLY A 41 -2.76 -0.97 -3.51
C GLY A 41 -2.70 -1.27 -2.02
N TRP A 42 -3.83 -1.68 -1.45
CA TRP A 42 -3.94 -2.06 -0.05
C TRP A 42 -4.44 -3.49 0.06
N THR A 43 -3.70 -4.33 0.75
CA THR A 43 -4.20 -5.63 1.16
C THR A 43 -4.61 -5.57 2.63
N MET A 44 -5.83 -5.97 2.88
CA MET A 44 -6.43 -5.93 4.21
C MET A 44 -6.22 -7.27 4.91
N TYR A 45 -5.70 -7.22 6.12
CA TYR A 45 -5.48 -8.37 6.99
C TYR A 45 -6.06 -8.13 8.37
N LYS A 46 -6.30 -9.19 9.11
CA LYS A 46 -6.47 -9.07 10.55
C LYS A 46 -5.16 -8.57 11.15
N ALA A 47 -5.23 -7.64 12.09
CA ALA A 47 -4.02 -7.03 12.64
C ALA A 47 -3.05 -8.04 13.25
N ASP A 48 -3.57 -9.11 13.87
CA ASP A 48 -2.75 -10.16 14.48
C ASP A 48 -2.06 -11.07 13.46
N ALA A 49 -2.44 -10.98 12.19
CA ALA A 49 -1.81 -11.74 11.11
C ALA A 49 -0.51 -11.10 10.61
N VAL A 50 -0.23 -9.86 10.97
CA VAL A 50 0.92 -9.10 10.48
C VAL A 50 1.92 -8.87 11.59
N LYS A 51 3.18 -9.21 11.32
CA LYS A 51 4.27 -9.11 12.27
C LYS A 51 5.43 -8.33 11.65
N ILE A 52 5.92 -7.34 12.38
CA ILE A 52 7.16 -6.64 12.00
C ILE A 52 8.32 -7.49 12.48
N THR A 53 9.15 -7.91 11.53
CA THR A 53 10.29 -8.81 11.81
C THR A 53 11.61 -8.07 11.95
N LYS A 54 11.67 -6.81 11.50
CA LYS A 54 12.86 -5.97 11.62
C LYS A 54 12.45 -4.50 11.63
N GLY A 55 13.08 -3.71 12.48
CA GLY A 55 12.95 -2.26 12.51
C GLY A 55 11.69 -1.76 13.21
N THR A 56 11.55 -0.45 13.25
CA THR A 56 10.41 0.22 13.89
C THR A 56 9.88 1.32 12.96
N PRO A 57 8.69 1.14 12.39
CA PRO A 57 8.08 2.19 11.58
C PRO A 57 7.77 3.44 12.39
N LYS A 58 7.84 4.58 11.72
CA LYS A 58 7.33 5.83 12.27
C LYS A 58 5.84 5.92 11.93
N VAL A 59 5.08 6.54 12.85
CA VAL A 59 3.64 6.66 12.71
C VAL A 59 3.26 8.12 12.47
N TYR A 60 2.50 8.36 11.41
CA TYR A 60 1.94 9.66 11.10
C TYR A 60 0.43 9.61 11.33
N SER A 61 -0.08 10.52 12.15
CA SER A 61 -1.53 10.67 12.35
C SER A 61 -2.08 11.46 11.16
N SER A 62 -2.54 10.75 10.14
CA SER A 62 -3.00 11.36 8.89
C SER A 62 -4.40 11.95 9.00
N SER A 63 -5.17 11.51 9.99
CA SER A 63 -6.50 12.04 10.32
C SER A 63 -6.75 11.80 11.81
N GLU A 64 -7.93 12.16 12.29
CA GLU A 64 -8.29 11.95 13.70
C GLU A 64 -8.04 10.50 14.14
N ASN A 65 -8.44 9.54 13.32
CA ASN A 65 -8.35 8.12 13.66
C ASN A 65 -7.39 7.33 12.77
N GLY A 66 -6.94 7.90 11.67
CA GLY A 66 -6.03 7.22 10.74
C GLY A 66 -4.57 7.31 11.17
N ARG A 67 -3.88 6.18 11.06
CA ARG A 67 -2.44 6.09 11.38
C ARG A 67 -1.72 5.43 10.22
N ARG A 68 -0.74 6.13 9.66
CA ARG A 68 0.07 5.65 8.56
C ARG A 68 1.47 5.34 9.08
N HIS A 69 1.92 4.12 8.81
CA HIS A 69 3.21 3.63 9.28
C HIS A 69 4.17 3.62 8.09
N PHE A 70 5.34 4.20 8.27
CA PHE A 70 6.33 4.31 7.19
C PHE A 70 7.75 4.17 7.73
N CYS A 71 8.69 3.88 6.84
CA CYS A 71 10.09 3.78 7.23
C CYS A 71 10.65 5.17 7.52
N PRO A 72 11.20 5.42 8.70
CA PRO A 72 11.77 6.74 9.01
C PRO A 72 13.05 7.06 8.21
N ASP A 73 13.72 6.04 7.68
CA ASP A 73 14.99 6.21 6.95
C ASP A 73 14.78 6.45 5.46
N CYS A 74 13.90 5.70 4.81
CA CYS A 74 13.70 5.83 3.36
C CYS A 74 12.32 6.39 2.97
N GLY A 75 11.39 6.51 3.92
CA GLY A 75 10.08 7.10 3.68
C GLY A 75 9.04 6.18 3.05
N THR A 76 9.36 4.91 2.78
CA THR A 76 8.38 3.99 2.21
C THR A 76 7.16 3.86 3.12
N GLY A 77 5.97 4.13 2.58
CA GLY A 77 4.71 3.86 3.28
C GLY A 77 4.44 2.36 3.32
N LEU A 78 4.06 1.85 4.47
CA LEU A 78 3.91 0.41 4.68
C LEU A 78 2.51 0.01 5.10
N PHE A 79 1.97 0.62 6.17
CA PHE A 79 0.70 0.18 6.76
C PHE A 79 -0.24 1.35 7.01
N TYR A 80 -1.53 1.03 7.02
CA TYR A 80 -2.58 1.94 7.46
C TYR A 80 -3.45 1.23 8.50
N VAL A 81 -3.72 1.92 9.60
CA VAL A 81 -4.57 1.43 10.68
C VAL A 81 -5.58 2.52 11.03
N ASN A 82 -6.83 2.13 11.19
CA ASN A 82 -7.89 3.03 11.65
C ASN A 82 -8.84 2.22 12.54
N THR A 83 -8.57 2.22 13.83
CA THR A 83 -9.31 1.39 14.78
C THR A 83 -10.78 1.80 14.96
N GLN A 84 -11.13 3.03 14.56
CA GLN A 84 -12.51 3.50 14.61
C GLN A 84 -13.34 2.92 13.46
N MET A 85 -12.81 2.99 12.23
CA MET A 85 -13.51 2.50 11.03
C MET A 85 -13.24 1.02 10.76
N LEU A 86 -12.04 0.55 11.07
CA LEU A 86 -11.57 -0.80 10.75
C LEU A 86 -10.98 -1.45 12.00
N PRO A 87 -11.81 -1.75 13.02
CA PRO A 87 -11.29 -2.36 14.25
C PRO A 87 -10.68 -3.73 13.97
N GLY A 88 -9.49 -3.96 14.54
CA GLY A 88 -8.78 -5.24 14.41
C GLY A 88 -8.20 -5.50 13.02
N ILE A 89 -8.08 -4.48 12.18
CA ILE A 89 -7.63 -4.59 10.79
C ILE A 89 -6.34 -3.78 10.59
N ILE A 90 -5.48 -4.27 9.71
CA ILE A 90 -4.33 -3.53 9.20
C ILE A 90 -4.30 -3.65 7.67
N ASP A 91 -4.04 -2.55 7.00
CA ASP A 91 -3.83 -2.53 5.56
C ASP A 91 -2.32 -2.45 5.28
N ILE A 92 -1.86 -3.26 4.33
CA ILE A 92 -0.47 -3.24 3.87
C ILE A 92 -0.44 -2.65 2.46
N GLN A 93 0.48 -1.73 2.20
CA GLN A 93 0.73 -1.28 0.83
C GLN A 93 1.30 -2.44 0.02
N SER A 94 0.50 -3.00 -0.86
CA SER A 94 0.78 -4.28 -1.52
C SER A 94 2.02 -4.26 -2.43
N ALA A 95 2.38 -3.10 -2.95
CA ALA A 95 3.59 -2.98 -3.77
C ALA A 95 4.89 -3.10 -2.96
N THR A 96 4.82 -3.16 -1.63
CA THR A 96 5.97 -3.39 -0.76
C THR A 96 6.26 -4.88 -0.52
N TYR A 97 5.43 -5.77 -1.06
CA TYR A 97 5.68 -7.22 -0.98
C TYR A 97 6.93 -7.60 -1.76
N ASP A 98 7.68 -8.58 -1.26
CA ASP A 98 8.83 -9.14 -1.97
C ASP A 98 8.39 -9.76 -3.29
N ASP A 99 7.23 -10.43 -3.31
CA ASP A 99 6.57 -10.89 -4.53
C ASP A 99 5.26 -10.12 -4.72
N PRO A 100 5.27 -9.01 -5.47
CA PRO A 100 4.06 -8.21 -5.65
C PRO A 100 2.98 -8.91 -6.48
N ASN A 101 3.31 -10.01 -7.13
CA ASN A 101 2.35 -10.80 -7.91
C ASN A 101 1.62 -11.86 -7.07
N ALA A 102 2.00 -12.02 -5.81
CA ALA A 102 1.44 -13.08 -4.96
C ALA A 102 -0.06 -12.92 -4.73
N VAL A 103 -0.56 -11.68 -4.65
CA VAL A 103 -1.97 -11.41 -4.42
C VAL A 103 -2.45 -10.40 -5.46
N PRO A 104 -3.20 -10.83 -6.48
CA PRO A 104 -3.76 -9.88 -7.44
C PRO A 104 -4.80 -8.94 -6.81
N ALA A 105 -4.86 -7.71 -7.31
CA ALA A 105 -5.90 -6.77 -6.90
C ALA A 105 -7.27 -7.23 -7.39
N GLN A 106 -8.30 -6.97 -6.59
CA GLN A 106 -9.65 -7.43 -6.84
C GLN A 106 -10.62 -6.32 -7.18
N ALA A 107 -10.33 -5.07 -6.79
CA ALA A 107 -11.26 -3.97 -6.95
C ALA A 107 -10.56 -2.62 -6.95
N HIS A 108 -11.20 -1.65 -7.56
CA HIS A 108 -10.90 -0.24 -7.35
C HIS A 108 -11.87 0.31 -6.31
N ILE A 109 -11.37 1.08 -5.36
CA ILE A 109 -12.19 1.75 -4.35
C ILE A 109 -11.94 3.25 -4.35
N GLN A 110 -12.89 4.02 -3.83
CA GLN A 110 -12.83 5.48 -3.73
C GLN A 110 -12.61 6.14 -5.10
N ILE A 111 -13.25 5.60 -6.13
CA ILE A 111 -13.14 6.13 -7.50
C ILE A 111 -13.78 7.51 -7.65
N ALA A 112 -14.57 7.95 -6.67
CA ALA A 112 -15.09 9.31 -6.64
C ALA A 112 -13.97 10.36 -6.65
N ASP A 113 -12.80 10.01 -6.07
CA ASP A 113 -11.63 10.88 -6.00
C ASP A 113 -10.60 10.59 -7.08
N ARG A 114 -10.87 9.59 -7.94
CA ARG A 114 -9.89 9.16 -8.95
C ARG A 114 -9.47 10.31 -9.84
N ILE A 115 -8.15 10.41 -10.09
CA ILE A 115 -7.61 11.36 -11.06
C ILE A 115 -8.18 11.01 -12.43
N GLY A 116 -8.71 12.01 -13.15
CA GLY A 116 -9.42 11.76 -14.41
C GLY A 116 -8.63 10.95 -15.43
N TRP A 117 -7.33 11.24 -15.59
CA TRP A 117 -6.51 10.52 -16.58
C TRP A 117 -6.20 9.08 -16.16
N MET A 118 -6.42 8.70 -14.89
CA MET A 118 -6.24 7.31 -14.44
C MET A 118 -7.28 6.37 -15.03
N GLU A 119 -8.43 6.89 -15.45
CA GLU A 119 -9.47 6.09 -16.08
C GLU A 119 -8.97 5.34 -17.33
N ARG A 120 -8.06 5.98 -18.05
CA ARG A 120 -7.51 5.44 -19.30
C ARG A 120 -5.99 5.26 -19.24
N ALA A 121 -5.44 5.09 -18.04
CA ALA A 121 -4.00 4.95 -17.87
C ALA A 121 -3.43 3.76 -18.66
N HIS A 122 -4.21 2.68 -18.81
CA HIS A 122 -3.82 1.50 -19.56
C HIS A 122 -3.71 1.74 -21.08
N GLU A 123 -4.21 2.87 -21.57
CA GLU A 123 -4.17 3.22 -22.98
C GLU A 123 -2.97 4.09 -23.35
N LEU A 124 -2.19 4.53 -22.36
CA LEU A 124 -0.98 5.33 -22.60
C LEU A 124 0.08 4.50 -23.33
N PRO A 125 0.93 5.14 -24.15
CA PRO A 125 2.05 4.43 -24.77
C PRO A 125 2.90 3.69 -23.73
N MET A 126 3.32 2.47 -24.06
CA MET A 126 4.06 1.63 -23.14
C MET A 126 5.47 1.37 -23.63
N PHE A 127 6.44 1.48 -22.75
CA PHE A 127 7.84 1.21 -23.04
C PHE A 127 8.36 0.22 -22.01
N GLU A 128 9.14 -0.76 -22.43
CA GLU A 128 9.70 -1.75 -21.49
C GLU A 128 10.60 -1.07 -20.44
N ARG A 129 11.30 -0.04 -20.85
CA ARG A 129 12.12 0.79 -19.95
C ARG A 129 11.76 2.25 -20.20
N PHE A 130 12.68 3.06 -20.67
CA PHE A 130 12.42 4.45 -21.03
C PHE A 130 12.06 4.58 -22.52
N PRO A 131 11.34 5.65 -22.91
CA PRO A 131 11.15 5.93 -24.32
C PRO A 131 12.51 6.13 -25.00
N PRO A 132 12.61 5.86 -26.32
CA PRO A 132 13.85 6.11 -27.05
C PRO A 132 14.29 7.56 -26.90
N GLN A 133 15.59 7.77 -26.71
CA GLN A 133 16.20 9.11 -26.67
C GLN A 133 16.41 9.59 -28.11
N SER A 134 16.02 10.84 -28.41
CA SER A 134 16.25 11.45 -29.72
C SER A 134 17.50 12.32 -29.71
#